data_33470c37849a0d28b4fe8786360675ba
#
_entry.id   33470c37849a0d28b4fe8786360675ba
#
_cell.length_a   1.000
_cell.length_b   1.000
_cell.length_c   1.000
_cell.angle_alpha   90.00
_cell.angle_beta   90.00
_cell.angle_gamma   90.00
#
_symmetry.space_group_name_H-M   'P 1'
#
loop_
_entity.id
_entity.type
_entity.pdbx_description
1 polymer ?
#
loop_
_entity_poly.entity_id
_entity_poly.type
_entity_poly.pdbx_seq_one_letter_code
_entity_poly.pdbx_strand_id
1 'polypeptide(L)'
;MTTGVASRRAVFLDRDGVLVVPHMRDGRSFAPRRFEDFRLYPEAKSALDRLKGAGYLLVVVTNQPDVGRGDISPATIERMHDRLCRELPVDHIEVCSHTQSDGCACRKPKPGMLLKAAGVYGIDLANSFMVGDRASDVTAGVAAGCTTVFIDLDYVSELKPLSCDYSVRSITEAADAILGVKPKTRRPPMPRVEDLRVKIFADGADLKGILDMHANPRISGFTTNPSLMRKAGVTDYEAFARKLLETVTDRPISFEVFADDFAGMIEQGRAIASWGKNVNVKVPVTNTKGEFTGPVLQALSAEGVELNVTAIMTTAQVRAVAEALSPTVPAIVSVFAGRIADTGVDPVPHMCECKKILAARPRAELLWASPRELLNIFQADAIGCHIITCTNDMIAKLSLVGKDLDEYSRETVQMFHRDAVASAFSINPAKHAA
;
A
#
# COMPACT_ATOMS: atom_id res chain seq x y z
N MET A 1 -27.59 -27.46 -31.31
CA MET A 1 -26.32 -28.08 -30.92
C MET A 1 -25.31 -26.97 -30.90
N THR A 2 -25.08 -26.36 -29.72
CA THR A 2 -24.01 -25.36 -29.52
C THR A 2 -22.70 -26.11 -29.42
N THR A 3 -21.88 -26.01 -30.45
CA THR A 3 -20.49 -26.48 -30.43
C THR A 3 -19.78 -25.70 -29.33
N GLY A 4 -19.54 -26.34 -28.18
CA GLY A 4 -18.76 -25.79 -27.13
C GLY A 4 -17.33 -25.52 -27.65
N VAL A 5 -16.96 -24.26 -27.84
CA VAL A 5 -15.60 -23.85 -28.08
C VAL A 5 -14.83 -24.28 -26.82
N ALA A 6 -13.88 -25.20 -27.00
CA ALA A 6 -13.04 -25.64 -25.88
C ALA A 6 -12.39 -24.39 -25.25
N SER A 7 -12.65 -24.18 -23.97
CA SER A 7 -12.09 -23.07 -23.21
C SER A 7 -10.57 -23.16 -23.21
N ARG A 8 -9.87 -22.11 -23.66
CA ARG A 8 -8.42 -22.09 -23.85
C ARG A 8 -7.72 -21.50 -22.63
N ARG A 9 -6.67 -22.14 -22.14
CA ARG A 9 -5.85 -21.59 -21.05
C ARG A 9 -4.77 -20.68 -21.63
N ALA A 10 -4.45 -19.59 -20.93
CA ALA A 10 -3.41 -18.67 -21.35
C ALA A 10 -2.40 -18.36 -20.24
N VAL A 11 -1.23 -17.92 -20.64
CA VAL A 11 -0.29 -17.21 -19.80
C VAL A 11 -0.19 -15.78 -20.34
N PHE A 12 -0.70 -14.84 -19.56
CA PHE A 12 -0.50 -13.42 -19.78
C PHE A 12 0.87 -13.02 -19.23
N LEU A 13 1.63 -12.29 -20.01
CA LEU A 13 3.02 -11.97 -19.72
C LEU A 13 3.23 -10.46 -19.81
N ASP A 14 3.75 -9.81 -18.76
CA ASP A 14 4.29 -8.47 -19.00
C ASP A 14 5.49 -8.56 -19.93
N ARG A 15 5.82 -7.46 -20.58
CA ARG A 15 6.93 -7.36 -21.51
C ARG A 15 8.25 -7.04 -20.81
N ASP A 16 8.30 -5.88 -20.16
CA ASP A 16 9.52 -5.30 -19.61
C ASP A 16 9.75 -5.83 -18.18
N GLY A 17 10.86 -6.50 -17.92
CA GLY A 17 11.12 -7.22 -16.66
C GLY A 17 10.72 -8.69 -16.68
N VAL A 18 9.94 -9.14 -17.66
CA VAL A 18 9.54 -10.55 -17.84
C VAL A 18 10.19 -11.18 -19.07
N LEU A 19 10.05 -10.57 -20.22
CA LEU A 19 10.59 -11.03 -21.50
C LEU A 19 11.76 -10.17 -21.98
N VAL A 20 11.76 -8.89 -21.62
CA VAL A 20 12.71 -7.88 -22.04
C VAL A 20 13.44 -7.34 -20.82
N VAL A 21 14.77 -7.24 -20.93
CA VAL A 21 15.63 -6.68 -19.87
C VAL A 21 15.35 -5.19 -19.73
N PRO A 22 14.87 -4.72 -18.58
CA PRO A 22 14.59 -3.30 -18.37
C PRO A 22 15.87 -2.50 -18.13
N HIS A 23 15.83 -1.20 -18.36
CA HIS A 23 16.87 -0.28 -17.92
C HIS A 23 16.69 0.07 -16.46
N MET A 24 17.74 -0.11 -15.67
CA MET A 24 17.74 0.29 -14.28
C MET A 24 18.28 1.73 -14.11
N ARG A 25 17.51 2.58 -13.42
CA ARG A 25 17.94 3.93 -13.05
C ARG A 25 17.38 4.26 -11.66
N ASP A 26 18.23 4.64 -10.74
CA ASP A 26 17.88 5.01 -9.36
C ASP A 26 17.01 3.94 -8.65
N GLY A 27 17.33 2.66 -8.85
CA GLY A 27 16.61 1.52 -8.27
C GLY A 27 15.23 1.25 -8.86
N ARG A 28 14.89 1.89 -10.00
CA ARG A 28 13.62 1.70 -10.75
C ARG A 28 13.90 1.07 -12.09
N SER A 29 12.94 0.28 -12.56
CA SER A 29 12.96 -0.31 -13.90
C SER A 29 12.22 0.58 -14.91
N PHE A 30 12.79 0.71 -16.10
CA PHE A 30 12.23 1.47 -17.21
C PHE A 30 12.23 0.62 -18.49
N ALA A 31 11.18 0.74 -19.27
CA ALA A 31 11.12 0.15 -20.60
C ALA A 31 12.23 0.75 -21.51
N PRO A 32 12.84 -0.03 -22.41
CA PRO A 32 13.76 0.50 -23.41
C PRO A 32 13.02 1.45 -24.36
N ARG A 33 13.61 2.64 -24.60
CA ARG A 33 13.05 3.67 -25.48
C ARG A 33 13.62 3.64 -26.90
N ARG A 34 14.74 2.95 -27.11
CA ARG A 34 15.38 2.78 -28.44
C ARG A 34 15.39 1.32 -28.80
N PHE A 35 15.25 1.04 -30.08
CA PHE A 35 15.27 -0.34 -30.63
C PHE A 35 16.59 -1.07 -30.32
N GLU A 36 17.71 -0.35 -30.31
CA GLU A 36 19.06 -0.88 -30.05
C GLU A 36 19.20 -1.36 -28.59
N ASP A 37 18.41 -0.81 -27.68
CA ASP A 37 18.41 -1.16 -26.26
C ASP A 37 17.43 -2.31 -25.95
N PHE A 38 16.61 -2.72 -26.91
CA PHE A 38 15.62 -3.78 -26.76
C PHE A 38 16.28 -5.16 -26.72
N ARG A 39 16.48 -5.73 -25.55
CA ARG A 39 17.14 -7.02 -25.32
C ARG A 39 16.21 -8.00 -24.64
N LEU A 40 16.02 -9.17 -25.27
CA LEU A 40 15.27 -10.27 -24.64
C LEU A 40 16.12 -10.94 -23.56
N TYR A 41 15.48 -11.47 -22.52
CA TYR A 41 16.14 -12.38 -21.59
C TYR A 41 16.57 -13.65 -22.35
N PRO A 42 17.79 -14.15 -22.17
CA PRO A 42 18.30 -15.32 -22.89
C PRO A 42 17.44 -16.58 -22.70
N GLU A 43 16.85 -16.74 -21.51
CA GLU A 43 16.02 -17.88 -21.15
C GLU A 43 14.55 -17.76 -21.59
N ALA A 44 14.10 -16.58 -22.04
CA ALA A 44 12.69 -16.34 -22.38
C ALA A 44 12.16 -17.33 -23.41
N LYS A 45 12.91 -17.55 -24.48
CA LYS A 45 12.47 -18.47 -25.55
C LYS A 45 12.22 -19.88 -25.05
N SER A 46 13.16 -20.45 -24.31
CA SER A 46 13.05 -21.82 -23.77
C SER A 46 11.89 -21.96 -22.79
N ALA A 47 11.68 -20.96 -21.93
CA ALA A 47 10.56 -20.93 -20.98
C ALA A 47 9.20 -20.89 -21.70
N LEU A 48 9.09 -20.02 -22.71
CA LEU A 48 7.85 -19.85 -23.48
C LEU A 48 7.57 -21.07 -24.37
N ASP A 49 8.58 -21.69 -24.96
CA ASP A 49 8.42 -22.93 -25.77
C ASP A 49 7.81 -24.07 -24.90
N ARG A 50 8.23 -24.19 -23.64
CA ARG A 50 7.67 -25.15 -22.70
C ARG A 50 6.20 -24.89 -22.38
N LEU A 51 5.84 -23.62 -22.11
CA LEU A 51 4.45 -23.23 -21.87
C LEU A 51 3.58 -23.46 -23.11
N LYS A 52 4.09 -23.13 -24.30
CA LYS A 52 3.43 -23.38 -25.57
C LYS A 52 3.22 -24.86 -25.81
N GLY A 53 4.24 -25.69 -25.55
CA GLY A 53 4.17 -27.14 -25.64
C GLY A 53 3.14 -27.77 -24.70
N ALA A 54 2.86 -27.13 -23.56
CA ALA A 54 1.81 -27.52 -22.62
C ALA A 54 0.40 -27.02 -23.02
N GLY A 55 0.24 -26.37 -24.15
CA GLY A 55 -1.04 -25.96 -24.73
C GLY A 55 -1.56 -24.61 -24.23
N TYR A 56 -0.74 -23.77 -23.61
CA TYR A 56 -1.12 -22.41 -23.24
C TYR A 56 -1.05 -21.46 -24.44
N LEU A 57 -2.00 -20.53 -24.54
CA LEU A 57 -1.83 -19.32 -25.32
C LEU A 57 -0.89 -18.37 -24.60
N LEU A 58 0.02 -17.74 -25.32
CA LEU A 58 0.98 -16.79 -24.77
C LEU A 58 0.60 -15.37 -25.22
N VAL A 59 0.08 -14.59 -24.30
CA VAL A 59 -0.43 -13.24 -24.56
C VAL A 59 0.40 -12.22 -23.79
N VAL A 60 1.10 -11.34 -24.52
CA VAL A 60 1.80 -10.22 -23.88
C VAL A 60 0.80 -9.10 -23.56
N VAL A 61 0.87 -8.55 -22.34
CA VAL A 61 0.02 -7.45 -21.86
C VAL A 61 0.90 -6.36 -21.25
N THR A 62 1.14 -5.28 -21.99
CA THR A 62 2.14 -4.29 -21.61
C THR A 62 1.64 -2.86 -21.53
N ASN A 63 2.05 -2.11 -20.48
CA ASN A 63 1.83 -0.68 -20.35
C ASN A 63 2.98 0.09 -21.01
N GLN A 64 2.68 0.88 -22.04
CA GLN A 64 3.66 1.67 -22.80
C GLN A 64 3.30 3.18 -22.77
N PRO A 65 3.33 3.85 -21.60
CA PRO A 65 2.90 5.24 -21.48
C PRO A 65 3.84 6.23 -22.19
N ASP A 66 5.07 5.81 -22.50
CA ASP A 66 6.04 6.62 -23.24
C ASP A 66 5.54 6.95 -24.65
N VAL A 67 4.72 6.07 -25.25
CA VAL A 67 4.04 6.35 -26.53
C VAL A 67 3.00 7.47 -26.36
N GLY A 68 2.16 7.37 -25.33
CA GLY A 68 1.14 8.40 -25.05
C GLY A 68 1.72 9.76 -24.73
N ARG A 69 2.93 9.81 -24.15
CA ARG A 69 3.67 11.06 -23.89
C ARG A 69 4.45 11.57 -25.11
N GLY A 70 4.57 10.79 -26.16
CA GLY A 70 5.41 11.14 -27.31
C GLY A 70 6.91 10.93 -27.10
N ASP A 71 7.33 10.28 -25.99
CA ASP A 71 8.73 9.98 -25.70
C ASP A 71 9.32 8.89 -26.62
N ILE A 72 8.46 8.06 -27.21
CA ILE A 72 8.79 7.01 -28.18
C ILE A 72 7.76 6.97 -29.30
N SER A 73 8.19 6.79 -30.54
CA SER A 73 7.27 6.70 -31.67
C SER A 73 6.51 5.36 -31.68
N PRO A 74 5.24 5.31 -32.10
CA PRO A 74 4.51 4.07 -32.32
C PRO A 74 5.27 3.07 -33.19
N ALA A 75 5.89 3.54 -34.30
CA ALA A 75 6.69 2.72 -35.22
C ALA A 75 7.88 2.04 -34.54
N THR A 76 8.50 2.68 -33.52
CA THR A 76 9.58 2.05 -32.75
C THR A 76 9.06 0.91 -31.88
N ILE A 77 7.90 1.09 -31.26
CA ILE A 77 7.25 0.04 -30.45
C ILE A 77 6.82 -1.13 -31.35
N GLU A 78 6.24 -0.87 -32.54
CA GLU A 78 5.86 -1.89 -33.50
C GLU A 78 7.08 -2.72 -33.90
N ARG A 79 8.21 -2.08 -34.24
CA ARG A 79 9.47 -2.80 -34.59
C ARG A 79 9.97 -3.69 -33.41
N MET A 80 9.84 -3.22 -32.15
CA MET A 80 10.19 -4.02 -30.98
C MET A 80 9.26 -5.23 -30.85
N HIS A 81 7.97 -5.06 -31.06
CA HIS A 81 6.97 -6.14 -30.97
C HIS A 81 7.16 -7.13 -32.14
N ASP A 82 7.45 -6.68 -33.35
CA ASP A 82 7.77 -7.54 -34.49
C ASP A 82 9.00 -8.42 -34.21
N ARG A 83 10.02 -7.85 -33.56
CA ARG A 83 11.19 -8.62 -33.15
C ARG A 83 10.80 -9.64 -32.07
N LEU A 84 10.01 -9.25 -31.09
CA LEU A 84 9.54 -10.15 -30.03
C LEU A 84 8.74 -11.33 -30.59
N CYS A 85 7.80 -11.09 -31.52
CA CYS A 85 7.03 -12.15 -32.19
C CYS A 85 7.85 -13.05 -33.09
N ARG A 86 8.97 -12.54 -33.67
CA ARG A 86 9.87 -13.38 -34.46
C ARG A 86 10.76 -14.29 -33.63
N GLU A 87 11.18 -13.81 -32.44
CA GLU A 87 12.14 -14.52 -31.61
C GLU A 87 11.46 -15.40 -30.53
N LEU A 88 10.23 -15.08 -30.13
CA LEU A 88 9.47 -15.79 -29.11
C LEU A 88 8.14 -16.32 -29.65
N PRO A 89 7.63 -17.45 -29.12
CA PRO A 89 6.39 -18.09 -29.60
C PRO A 89 5.11 -17.40 -29.02
N VAL A 90 5.10 -16.06 -29.09
CA VAL A 90 3.96 -15.24 -28.59
C VAL A 90 2.81 -15.30 -29.60
N ASP A 91 1.58 -15.49 -29.10
CA ASP A 91 0.37 -15.55 -29.94
C ASP A 91 -0.23 -14.18 -30.19
N HIS A 92 -0.16 -13.30 -29.18
CA HIS A 92 -0.76 -11.97 -29.26
C HIS A 92 -0.09 -10.97 -28.31
N ILE A 93 -0.18 -9.68 -28.65
CA ILE A 93 0.29 -8.56 -27.80
C ILE A 93 -0.84 -7.55 -27.65
N GLU A 94 -1.24 -7.30 -26.40
CA GLU A 94 -2.11 -6.20 -26.01
C GLU A 94 -1.27 -5.06 -25.42
N VAL A 95 -1.48 -3.86 -25.93
CA VAL A 95 -0.70 -2.67 -25.57
C VAL A 95 -1.60 -1.59 -25.00
N CYS A 96 -1.25 -1.05 -23.84
CA CYS A 96 -1.85 0.17 -23.34
C CYS A 96 -0.85 1.33 -23.48
N SER A 97 -1.10 2.24 -24.39
CA SER A 97 -0.29 3.46 -24.59
C SER A 97 -0.72 4.65 -23.72
N HIS A 98 -1.82 4.52 -22.98
CA HIS A 98 -2.36 5.59 -22.14
C HIS A 98 -1.45 5.91 -20.96
N THR A 99 -1.42 7.18 -20.56
CA THR A 99 -0.80 7.66 -19.34
C THR A 99 -1.71 7.37 -18.12
N GLN A 100 -1.22 7.61 -16.91
CA GLN A 100 -2.04 7.40 -15.71
C GLN A 100 -3.21 8.40 -15.61
N SER A 101 -3.01 9.61 -16.14
CA SER A 101 -4.03 10.68 -16.16
C SER A 101 -5.22 10.38 -17.08
N ASP A 102 -5.05 9.50 -18.08
CA ASP A 102 -6.12 9.20 -19.06
C ASP A 102 -7.23 8.33 -18.48
N GLY A 103 -7.06 7.75 -17.29
CA GLY A 103 -8.09 7.00 -16.57
C GLY A 103 -8.64 5.76 -17.30
N CYS A 104 -7.99 5.29 -18.37
CA CYS A 104 -8.48 4.20 -19.24
C CYS A 104 -8.71 2.89 -18.47
N ALA A 105 -9.52 1.99 -19.04
CA ALA A 105 -9.80 0.68 -18.46
C ALA A 105 -8.71 -0.36 -18.74
N CYS A 106 -7.82 -0.13 -19.74
CA CYS A 106 -6.85 -1.12 -20.21
C CYS A 106 -5.53 -1.10 -19.42
N ARG A 107 -5.14 0.05 -18.84
CA ARG A 107 -3.85 0.18 -18.15
C ARG A 107 -3.82 -0.63 -16.85
N LYS A 108 -2.86 -1.54 -16.69
CA LYS A 108 -2.55 -2.22 -15.42
C LYS A 108 -2.27 -1.18 -14.32
N PRO A 109 -2.88 -1.25 -13.13
CA PRO A 109 -3.46 -2.43 -12.49
C PRO A 109 -4.91 -2.81 -12.87
N LYS A 110 -5.56 -2.12 -13.80
CA LYS A 110 -6.87 -2.52 -14.29
C LYS A 110 -6.77 -3.72 -15.25
N PRO A 111 -7.76 -4.63 -15.25
CA PRO A 111 -7.69 -5.91 -15.98
C PRO A 111 -8.05 -5.82 -17.47
N GLY A 112 -8.31 -4.62 -18.02
CA GLY A 112 -8.95 -4.46 -19.33
C GLY A 112 -8.24 -5.14 -20.49
N MET A 113 -6.89 -5.20 -20.53
CA MET A 113 -6.15 -5.93 -21.57
C MET A 113 -6.38 -7.44 -21.46
N LEU A 114 -6.39 -8.01 -20.24
CA LEU A 114 -6.63 -9.43 -20.01
C LEU A 114 -8.06 -9.81 -20.41
N LEU A 115 -9.06 -9.02 -19.98
CA LEU A 115 -10.47 -9.23 -20.30
C LEU A 115 -10.73 -9.13 -21.81
N LYS A 116 -10.11 -8.16 -22.49
CA LYS A 116 -10.21 -8.02 -23.95
C LYS A 116 -9.69 -9.25 -24.67
N ALA A 117 -8.46 -9.68 -24.34
CA ALA A 117 -7.87 -10.87 -24.94
C ALA A 117 -8.70 -12.13 -24.64
N ALA A 118 -9.23 -12.25 -23.42
CA ALA A 118 -10.09 -13.38 -23.04
C ALA A 118 -11.37 -13.44 -23.90
N GLY A 119 -12.01 -12.29 -24.14
CA GLY A 119 -13.19 -12.21 -25.01
C GLY A 119 -12.91 -12.54 -26.46
N VAL A 120 -11.74 -12.10 -26.98
CA VAL A 120 -11.37 -12.32 -28.40
C VAL A 120 -10.97 -13.79 -28.66
N TYR A 121 -10.21 -14.40 -27.74
CA TYR A 121 -9.61 -15.72 -27.96
C TYR A 121 -10.31 -16.87 -27.23
N GLY A 122 -11.41 -16.60 -26.51
CA GLY A 122 -12.14 -17.60 -25.71
C GLY A 122 -11.30 -18.17 -24.57
N ILE A 123 -10.57 -17.29 -23.85
CA ILE A 123 -9.65 -17.68 -22.78
C ILE A 123 -10.45 -17.88 -21.47
N ASP A 124 -10.17 -18.99 -20.80
CA ASP A 124 -10.61 -19.27 -19.43
C ASP A 124 -9.66 -18.63 -18.44
N LEU A 125 -10.06 -17.49 -17.89
CA LEU A 125 -9.25 -16.70 -16.99
C LEU A 125 -8.97 -17.44 -15.67
N ALA A 126 -9.94 -18.22 -15.15
CA ALA A 126 -9.76 -18.96 -13.90
C ALA A 126 -8.70 -20.07 -13.99
N ASN A 127 -8.46 -20.59 -15.21
CA ASN A 127 -7.44 -21.58 -15.49
C ASN A 127 -6.21 -20.99 -16.23
N SER A 128 -6.04 -19.67 -16.12
CA SER A 128 -4.97 -18.91 -16.78
C SER A 128 -4.08 -18.20 -15.74
N PHE A 129 -2.91 -17.74 -16.20
CA PHE A 129 -1.91 -17.12 -15.34
C PHE A 129 -1.60 -15.70 -15.80
N MET A 130 -1.28 -14.80 -14.84
CA MET A 130 -0.65 -13.52 -15.12
C MET A 130 0.75 -13.48 -14.52
N VAL A 131 1.76 -13.31 -15.35
CA VAL A 131 3.17 -13.22 -14.97
C VAL A 131 3.63 -11.77 -15.13
N GLY A 132 4.19 -11.19 -14.08
CA GLY A 132 4.70 -9.81 -14.11
C GLY A 132 5.74 -9.55 -13.04
N ASP A 133 6.49 -8.47 -13.17
CA ASP A 133 7.56 -8.03 -12.28
C ASP A 133 7.13 -6.86 -11.36
N ARG A 134 5.86 -6.43 -11.46
CA ARG A 134 5.32 -5.30 -10.71
C ARG A 134 4.03 -5.65 -9.96
N ALA A 135 3.77 -4.93 -8.87
CA ALA A 135 2.50 -5.04 -8.15
C ALA A 135 1.27 -4.78 -9.03
N SER A 136 1.40 -3.88 -10.04
CA SER A 136 0.32 -3.60 -10.99
C SER A 136 -0.08 -4.79 -11.86
N ASP A 137 0.85 -5.70 -12.14
CA ASP A 137 0.61 -6.91 -12.93
C ASP A 137 -0.18 -7.92 -12.11
N VAL A 138 0.27 -8.14 -10.88
CA VAL A 138 -0.41 -9.03 -9.93
C VAL A 138 -1.83 -8.53 -9.67
N THR A 139 -2.00 -7.22 -9.42
CA THR A 139 -3.33 -6.64 -9.21
C THR A 139 -4.24 -6.81 -10.43
N ALA A 140 -3.72 -6.62 -11.64
CA ALA A 140 -4.50 -6.83 -12.87
C ALA A 140 -4.87 -8.32 -13.06
N GLY A 141 -3.97 -9.25 -12.73
CA GLY A 141 -4.22 -10.69 -12.75
C GLY A 141 -5.31 -11.12 -11.79
N VAL A 142 -5.22 -10.68 -10.53
CA VAL A 142 -6.26 -10.92 -9.50
C VAL A 142 -7.61 -10.37 -9.95
N ALA A 143 -7.64 -9.12 -10.43
CA ALA A 143 -8.87 -8.48 -10.89
C ALA A 143 -9.50 -9.15 -12.13
N ALA A 144 -8.70 -9.86 -12.93
CA ALA A 144 -9.16 -10.67 -14.06
C ALA A 144 -9.58 -12.10 -13.64
N GLY A 145 -9.26 -12.55 -12.42
CA GLY A 145 -9.50 -13.91 -11.95
C GLY A 145 -8.46 -14.93 -12.38
N CYS A 146 -7.23 -14.48 -12.71
CA CYS A 146 -6.10 -15.34 -13.06
C CYS A 146 -5.27 -15.71 -11.83
N THR A 147 -4.61 -16.87 -11.88
CA THR A 147 -3.50 -17.19 -10.97
C THR A 147 -2.32 -16.26 -11.28
N THR A 148 -1.68 -15.72 -10.23
CA THR A 148 -0.65 -14.69 -10.36
C THR A 148 0.75 -15.23 -10.07
N VAL A 149 1.71 -14.87 -10.92
CA VAL A 149 3.12 -15.20 -10.77
C VAL A 149 3.94 -13.92 -10.77
N PHE A 150 4.53 -13.57 -9.64
CA PHE A 150 5.36 -12.40 -9.47
C PHE A 150 6.84 -12.75 -9.69
N ILE A 151 7.50 -12.09 -10.64
CA ILE A 151 8.96 -12.20 -10.83
C ILE A 151 9.62 -11.10 -10.00
N ASP A 152 10.22 -11.48 -8.88
CA ASP A 152 10.89 -10.57 -7.98
C ASP A 152 12.32 -10.29 -8.43
N LEU A 153 12.52 -9.17 -9.07
CA LEU A 153 13.81 -8.67 -9.55
C LEU A 153 14.52 -7.74 -8.55
N ASP A 154 14.05 -7.70 -7.30
CA ASP A 154 14.61 -6.89 -6.20
C ASP A 154 14.70 -5.38 -6.51
N TYR A 155 13.70 -4.82 -7.17
CA TYR A 155 13.61 -3.38 -7.40
C TYR A 155 13.49 -2.61 -6.07
N VAL A 156 14.51 -1.81 -5.74
CA VAL A 156 14.60 -1.14 -4.44
C VAL A 156 13.57 -0.02 -4.28
N SER A 157 13.19 0.63 -5.37
CA SER A 157 12.30 1.80 -5.36
C SER A 157 10.89 1.50 -5.91
N GLU A 158 10.54 0.25 -6.11
CA GLU A 158 9.22 -0.16 -6.58
C GLU A 158 8.50 -1.01 -5.53
N LEU A 159 7.19 -0.83 -5.42
CA LEU A 159 6.38 -1.60 -4.47
C LEU A 159 6.28 -3.05 -4.94
N LYS A 160 6.56 -3.98 -4.05
CA LYS A 160 6.24 -5.39 -4.25
C LYS A 160 4.74 -5.62 -4.00
N PRO A 161 4.12 -6.62 -4.66
CA PRO A 161 2.74 -6.98 -4.37
C PRO A 161 2.61 -7.47 -2.92
N LEU A 162 1.51 -7.12 -2.27
CA LEU A 162 1.22 -7.57 -0.90
C LEU A 162 0.98 -9.08 -0.82
N SER A 163 0.45 -9.67 -1.90
CA SER A 163 0.23 -11.11 -2.07
C SER A 163 0.29 -11.47 -3.54
N CYS A 164 0.70 -12.71 -3.82
CA CYS A 164 0.63 -13.35 -5.13
C CYS A 164 0.59 -14.85 -4.93
N ASP A 165 0.12 -15.61 -5.92
CA ASP A 165 0.05 -17.08 -5.80
C ASP A 165 1.44 -17.72 -5.86
N TYR A 166 2.32 -17.18 -6.70
CA TYR A 166 3.71 -17.60 -6.83
C TYR A 166 4.66 -16.40 -6.86
N SER A 167 5.80 -16.51 -6.15
CA SER A 167 6.90 -15.54 -6.26
C SER A 167 8.17 -16.28 -6.70
N VAL A 168 8.79 -15.80 -7.78
CA VAL A 168 9.90 -16.46 -8.47
C VAL A 168 10.95 -15.42 -8.88
N ARG A 169 12.11 -15.85 -9.39
CA ARG A 169 13.22 -14.96 -9.75
C ARG A 169 13.44 -14.80 -11.24
N SER A 170 12.77 -15.61 -12.09
CA SER A 170 12.95 -15.58 -13.53
C SER A 170 11.72 -16.12 -14.26
N ILE A 171 11.67 -15.88 -15.58
CA ILE A 171 10.66 -16.47 -16.46
C ILE A 171 10.78 -18.00 -16.52
N THR A 172 11.97 -18.57 -16.33
CA THR A 172 12.17 -20.01 -16.25
C THR A 172 11.48 -20.59 -15.02
N GLU A 173 11.68 -19.98 -13.84
CA GLU A 173 11.01 -20.40 -12.61
C GLU A 173 9.50 -20.17 -12.68
N ALA A 174 9.05 -19.12 -13.38
CA ALA A 174 7.62 -18.88 -13.64
C ALA A 174 7.02 -20.02 -14.47
N ALA A 175 7.69 -20.44 -15.53
CA ALA A 175 7.28 -21.60 -16.33
C ALA A 175 7.26 -22.91 -15.51
N ASP A 176 8.24 -23.12 -14.63
CA ASP A 176 8.26 -24.26 -13.71
C ASP A 176 7.05 -24.27 -12.77
N ALA A 177 6.71 -23.11 -12.19
CA ALA A 177 5.54 -22.94 -11.33
C ALA A 177 4.23 -23.27 -12.07
N ILE A 178 4.06 -22.72 -13.27
CA ILE A 178 2.85 -22.90 -14.10
C ILE A 178 2.70 -24.38 -14.53
N LEU A 179 3.80 -25.05 -14.84
CA LEU A 179 3.80 -26.44 -15.30
C LEU A 179 3.76 -27.47 -14.17
N GLY A 180 3.70 -27.03 -12.89
CA GLY A 180 3.69 -27.91 -11.74
C GLY A 180 5.01 -28.66 -11.51
N VAL A 181 6.08 -28.29 -12.22
CA VAL A 181 7.44 -28.69 -11.89
C VAL A 181 7.78 -27.94 -10.62
N LYS A 182 7.84 -28.65 -9.45
CA LYS A 182 8.01 -28.00 -8.14
C LYS A 182 9.06 -26.90 -8.21
N PRO A 183 8.68 -25.62 -8.31
CA PRO A 183 9.63 -24.56 -8.12
C PRO A 183 10.07 -24.64 -6.65
N LYS A 184 11.29 -24.26 -6.36
CA LYS A 184 11.66 -23.88 -5.00
C LYS A 184 10.91 -22.58 -4.70
N THR A 185 9.58 -22.67 -4.55
CA THR A 185 8.74 -21.53 -4.20
C THR A 185 9.15 -21.08 -2.81
N ARG A 186 9.88 -20.01 -2.73
CA ARG A 186 9.70 -19.13 -1.60
C ARG A 186 8.36 -18.43 -1.86
N ARG A 187 7.29 -18.83 -1.14
CA ARG A 187 6.21 -17.86 -0.83
C ARG A 187 6.92 -16.58 -0.45
N PRO A 188 6.46 -15.39 -0.91
CA PRO A 188 7.00 -14.15 -0.37
C PRO A 188 7.06 -14.38 1.15
N PRO A 189 8.19 -14.11 1.80
CA PRO A 189 8.29 -14.40 3.23
C PRO A 189 7.08 -13.73 3.86
N MET A 190 6.33 -14.52 4.65
CA MET A 190 5.20 -13.98 5.42
C MET A 190 5.69 -12.71 6.07
N PRO A 191 4.97 -11.58 5.95
CA PRO A 191 5.40 -10.34 6.54
C PRO A 191 5.69 -10.60 8.02
N ARG A 192 6.89 -10.26 8.46
CA ARG A 192 7.33 -10.49 9.82
C ARG A 192 7.29 -9.17 10.56
N VAL A 193 6.77 -9.20 11.76
CA VAL A 193 6.69 -8.00 12.61
C VAL A 193 8.08 -7.44 12.93
N GLU A 194 9.09 -8.31 12.97
CA GLU A 194 10.49 -7.97 13.22
C GLU A 194 11.13 -7.15 12.08
N ASP A 195 10.64 -7.32 10.86
CA ASP A 195 11.19 -6.69 9.66
C ASP A 195 10.57 -5.31 9.37
N LEU A 196 9.58 -4.89 10.15
CA LEU A 196 8.94 -3.59 10.00
C LEU A 196 9.91 -2.45 10.28
N ARG A 197 10.00 -1.51 9.34
CA ARG A 197 10.81 -0.29 9.42
C ARG A 197 9.96 0.93 9.76
N VAL A 198 8.65 0.86 9.49
CA VAL A 198 7.72 1.92 9.86
C VAL A 198 7.67 2.06 11.38
N LYS A 199 7.80 3.29 11.87
CA LYS A 199 7.64 3.59 13.30
C LYS A 199 6.19 3.44 13.70
N ILE A 200 5.90 2.65 14.73
CA ILE A 200 4.55 2.49 15.26
C ILE A 200 4.37 3.46 16.42
N PHE A 201 3.41 4.37 16.29
CA PHE A 201 2.95 5.22 17.37
C PHE A 201 1.67 4.63 17.97
N ALA A 202 1.53 4.70 19.28
CA ALA A 202 0.30 4.32 19.96
C ALA A 202 -0.65 5.52 20.04
N ASP A 203 -1.89 5.33 19.59
CA ASP A 203 -2.96 6.32 19.66
C ASP A 203 -3.85 6.01 20.87
N GLY A 204 -3.78 6.84 21.90
CA GLY A 204 -4.48 6.61 23.14
C GLY A 204 -4.66 7.88 23.96
N ALA A 205 -5.54 7.80 24.98
CA ALA A 205 -5.83 8.92 25.86
C ALA A 205 -6.07 8.51 27.33
N ASP A 206 -5.99 7.22 27.64
CA ASP A 206 -5.98 6.80 29.04
C ASP A 206 -4.53 6.58 29.51
N LEU A 207 -4.23 7.07 30.70
CA LEU A 207 -2.87 7.06 31.23
C LEU A 207 -2.31 5.65 31.34
N LYS A 208 -3.11 4.69 31.81
CA LYS A 208 -2.67 3.31 31.98
C LYS A 208 -2.33 2.68 30.63
N GLY A 209 -3.21 2.81 29.64
CA GLY A 209 -2.99 2.25 28.30
C GLY A 209 -1.75 2.84 27.61
N ILE A 210 -1.47 4.14 27.82
CA ILE A 210 -0.25 4.77 27.28
C ILE A 210 1.00 4.24 28.02
N LEU A 211 0.96 4.09 29.33
CA LEU A 211 2.09 3.54 30.10
C LEU A 211 2.35 2.06 29.76
N ASP A 212 1.29 1.27 29.57
CA ASP A 212 1.43 -0.11 29.11
C ASP A 212 2.10 -0.16 27.72
N MET A 213 1.75 0.75 26.82
CA MET A 213 2.39 0.87 25.51
C MET A 213 3.80 1.44 25.58
N HIS A 214 4.09 2.30 26.54
CA HIS A 214 5.46 2.80 26.78
C HIS A 214 6.43 1.67 27.16
N ALA A 215 5.96 0.65 27.87
CA ALA A 215 6.74 -0.55 28.18
C ALA A 215 7.02 -1.42 26.93
N ASN A 216 6.31 -1.23 25.83
CA ASN A 216 6.49 -1.98 24.61
C ASN A 216 7.62 -1.36 23.75
N PRO A 217 8.75 -2.09 23.47
CA PRO A 217 9.88 -1.56 22.73
C PRO A 217 9.57 -1.28 21.24
N ARG A 218 8.45 -1.79 20.71
CA ARG A 218 8.03 -1.53 19.33
C ARG A 218 7.36 -0.17 19.14
N ILE A 219 6.94 0.46 20.23
CA ILE A 219 6.29 1.76 20.18
C ILE A 219 7.35 2.86 20.13
N SER A 220 7.31 3.68 19.11
CA SER A 220 8.29 4.74 18.86
C SER A 220 7.78 6.13 19.24
N GLY A 221 6.51 6.28 19.61
CA GLY A 221 5.91 7.55 19.99
C GLY A 221 4.41 7.42 20.27
N PHE A 222 3.79 8.56 20.55
CA PHE A 222 2.37 8.59 20.96
C PHE A 222 1.63 9.72 20.23
N THR A 223 0.38 9.44 19.88
CA THR A 223 -0.57 10.46 19.45
C THR A 223 -1.77 10.47 20.39
N THR A 224 -2.30 11.65 20.60
CA THR A 224 -3.55 11.86 21.34
C THR A 224 -4.55 12.57 20.44
N ASN A 225 -5.84 12.49 20.79
CA ASN A 225 -6.86 13.29 20.14
C ASN A 225 -8.02 13.59 21.08
N PRO A 226 -8.76 14.71 20.86
CA PRO A 226 -9.82 15.14 21.76
C PRO A 226 -10.94 14.11 21.96
N SER A 227 -11.26 13.33 20.91
CA SER A 227 -12.33 12.32 20.99
C SER A 227 -11.95 11.15 21.88
N LEU A 228 -10.70 10.69 21.83
CA LEU A 228 -10.21 9.63 22.72
C LEU A 228 -10.13 10.14 24.16
N MET A 229 -9.64 11.35 24.37
CA MET A 229 -9.55 11.96 25.69
C MET A 229 -10.94 12.09 26.36
N ARG A 230 -11.93 12.56 25.60
CA ARG A 230 -13.31 12.64 26.09
C ARG A 230 -13.85 11.26 26.48
N LYS A 231 -13.59 10.23 25.65
CA LYS A 231 -13.99 8.83 25.96
C LYS A 231 -13.30 8.29 27.22
N ALA A 232 -12.04 8.67 27.44
CA ALA A 232 -11.27 8.29 28.62
C ALA A 232 -11.62 9.10 29.88
N GLY A 233 -12.56 10.06 29.78
CA GLY A 233 -13.00 10.89 30.93
C GLY A 233 -11.98 11.95 31.36
N VAL A 234 -11.05 12.33 30.46
CA VAL A 234 -10.10 13.42 30.76
C VAL A 234 -10.84 14.75 30.78
N THR A 235 -10.82 15.41 31.96
CA THR A 235 -11.47 16.71 32.18
C THR A 235 -10.49 17.87 32.25
N ASP A 236 -9.21 17.61 32.57
CA ASP A 236 -8.12 18.57 32.58
C ASP A 236 -7.01 18.09 31.63
N TYR A 237 -6.93 18.74 30.47
CA TYR A 237 -6.02 18.36 29.39
C TYR A 237 -4.56 18.61 29.73
N GLU A 238 -4.26 19.77 30.33
CA GLU A 238 -2.90 20.15 30.68
C GLU A 238 -2.37 19.29 31.84
N ALA A 239 -3.17 19.07 32.89
CA ALA A 239 -2.78 18.18 33.96
C ALA A 239 -2.52 16.75 33.49
N PHE A 240 -3.35 16.24 32.59
CA PHE A 240 -3.14 14.94 31.96
C PHE A 240 -1.82 14.91 31.15
N ALA A 241 -1.58 15.91 30.29
CA ALA A 241 -0.39 15.99 29.48
C ALA A 241 0.89 16.06 30.33
N ARG A 242 0.92 16.93 31.34
CA ARG A 242 2.07 17.07 32.25
C ARG A 242 2.35 15.77 33.00
N LYS A 243 1.33 15.11 33.55
CA LYS A 243 1.49 13.82 34.22
C LYS A 243 2.04 12.74 33.28
N LEU A 244 1.60 12.72 32.02
CA LEU A 244 2.12 11.78 31.04
C LEU A 244 3.61 12.06 30.72
N LEU A 245 3.97 13.32 30.59
CA LEU A 245 5.35 13.76 30.28
C LEU A 245 6.32 13.53 31.46
N GLU A 246 5.86 13.38 32.69
CA GLU A 246 6.69 12.96 33.82
C GLU A 246 7.26 11.55 33.65
N THR A 247 6.52 10.67 32.95
CA THR A 247 6.92 9.26 32.75
C THR A 247 7.49 9.03 31.35
N VAL A 248 6.83 9.55 30.31
CA VAL A 248 7.26 9.37 28.91
C VAL A 248 8.15 10.54 28.50
N THR A 249 9.44 10.39 28.75
CA THR A 249 10.45 11.44 28.50
C THR A 249 11.34 11.16 27.26
N ASP A 250 11.31 9.91 26.79
CA ASP A 250 12.22 9.36 25.76
C ASP A 250 11.59 9.22 24.36
N ARG A 251 10.29 9.44 24.23
CA ARG A 251 9.54 9.27 22.97
C ARG A 251 8.65 10.47 22.69
N PRO A 252 8.48 10.86 21.41
CA PRO A 252 7.62 11.98 21.04
C PRO A 252 6.15 11.72 21.37
N ILE A 253 5.48 12.76 21.85
CA ILE A 253 4.05 12.76 22.12
C ILE A 253 3.41 13.96 21.41
N SER A 254 2.32 13.74 20.71
CA SER A 254 1.58 14.81 20.01
C SER A 254 0.37 15.24 20.83
N PHE A 255 0.29 16.54 21.15
CA PHE A 255 -0.85 17.21 21.81
C PHE A 255 -1.45 18.26 20.88
N GLU A 256 -2.78 18.35 20.84
CA GLU A 256 -3.53 19.13 19.85
C GLU A 256 -4.00 20.47 20.41
N VAL A 257 -3.94 21.52 19.57
CA VAL A 257 -4.57 22.82 19.86
C VAL A 257 -6.09 22.73 19.66
N PHE A 258 -6.86 23.52 20.40
CA PHE A 258 -8.33 23.52 20.35
C PHE A 258 -8.95 24.82 19.85
N ALA A 259 -8.18 25.91 19.79
CA ALA A 259 -8.66 27.17 19.21
C ALA A 259 -9.03 26.98 17.72
N ASP A 260 -10.01 27.73 17.25
CA ASP A 260 -10.44 27.71 15.85
C ASP A 260 -9.92 28.92 15.05
N ASP A 261 -9.52 29.99 15.75
CA ASP A 261 -8.85 31.13 15.16
C ASP A 261 -7.32 31.00 15.20
N PHE A 262 -6.64 31.60 14.25
CA PHE A 262 -5.18 31.43 14.06
C PHE A 262 -4.36 32.01 15.24
N ALA A 263 -4.80 33.11 15.82
CA ALA A 263 -4.10 33.73 16.95
C ALA A 263 -4.15 32.81 18.18
N GLY A 264 -5.33 32.26 18.48
CA GLY A 264 -5.53 31.30 19.54
C GLY A 264 -4.76 29.99 19.30
N MET A 265 -4.71 29.49 18.06
CA MET A 265 -3.91 28.31 17.71
C MET A 265 -2.41 28.52 17.96
N ILE A 266 -1.88 29.70 17.64
CA ILE A 266 -0.47 30.07 17.87
C ILE A 266 -0.20 30.15 19.39
N GLU A 267 -1.06 30.83 20.15
CA GLU A 267 -0.92 30.96 21.59
C GLU A 267 -0.94 29.58 22.28
N GLN A 268 -1.94 28.75 21.96
CA GLN A 268 -2.03 27.38 22.49
C GLN A 268 -0.86 26.52 22.02
N GLY A 269 -0.39 26.68 20.79
CA GLY A 269 0.76 25.95 20.26
C GLY A 269 2.04 26.24 21.05
N ARG A 270 2.30 27.50 21.39
CA ARG A 270 3.42 27.90 22.24
C ARG A 270 3.32 27.33 23.66
N ALA A 271 2.11 27.39 24.24
CA ALA A 271 1.84 26.81 25.55
C ALA A 271 2.11 25.29 25.55
N ILE A 272 1.57 24.56 24.61
CA ILE A 272 1.77 23.11 24.47
C ILE A 272 3.26 22.77 24.26
N ALA A 273 3.97 23.50 23.41
CA ALA A 273 5.38 23.29 23.16
C ALA A 273 6.23 23.46 24.44
N SER A 274 5.80 24.32 25.37
CA SER A 274 6.48 24.53 26.65
C SER A 274 6.35 23.39 27.64
N TRP A 275 5.45 22.43 27.44
CA TRP A 275 5.18 21.36 28.39
C TRP A 275 6.32 20.33 28.48
N GLY A 276 7.07 20.12 27.38
CA GLY A 276 8.19 19.18 27.39
C GLY A 276 9.00 19.20 26.09
N LYS A 277 10.22 18.68 26.14
CA LYS A 277 11.15 18.65 24.99
C LYS A 277 10.77 17.63 23.92
N ASN A 278 9.94 16.65 24.26
CA ASN A 278 9.47 15.59 23.38
C ASN A 278 8.03 15.81 22.93
N VAL A 279 7.56 17.04 22.94
CA VAL A 279 6.19 17.43 22.55
C VAL A 279 6.16 17.85 21.08
N ASN A 280 5.31 17.22 20.29
CA ASN A 280 4.90 17.71 18.98
C ASN A 280 3.54 18.42 19.10
N VAL A 281 3.47 19.67 18.67
CA VAL A 281 2.23 20.44 18.69
C VAL A 281 1.36 20.03 17.51
N LYS A 282 0.20 19.47 17.78
CA LYS A 282 -0.70 18.99 16.74
C LYS A 282 -1.65 20.11 16.31
N VAL A 283 -1.60 20.46 15.01
CA VAL A 283 -2.37 21.54 14.40
C VAL A 283 -3.20 20.99 13.24
N PRO A 284 -4.52 21.21 13.19
CA PRO A 284 -5.34 20.78 12.05
C PRO A 284 -4.95 21.58 10.79
N VAL A 285 -5.04 20.94 9.62
CA VAL A 285 -4.66 21.52 8.34
C VAL A 285 -5.54 22.73 7.93
N THR A 286 -6.78 22.78 8.44
CA THR A 286 -7.71 23.90 8.31
C THR A 286 -8.42 24.15 9.63
N ASN A 287 -8.95 25.36 9.81
CA ASN A 287 -9.94 25.62 10.84
C ASN A 287 -11.35 25.10 10.42
N THR A 288 -12.37 25.27 11.27
CA THR A 288 -13.74 24.82 10.99
C THR A 288 -14.40 25.54 9.79
N LYS A 289 -13.87 26.70 9.38
CA LYS A 289 -14.30 27.45 8.20
C LYS A 289 -13.63 26.97 6.91
N GLY A 290 -12.71 26.02 6.98
CA GLY A 290 -11.93 25.53 5.85
C GLY A 290 -10.74 26.41 5.46
N GLU A 291 -10.38 27.41 6.29
CA GLU A 291 -9.22 28.27 6.06
C GLU A 291 -7.93 27.53 6.40
N PHE A 292 -6.98 27.53 5.47
CA PHE A 292 -5.70 26.81 5.64
C PHE A 292 -4.86 27.44 6.75
N THR A 293 -4.41 26.62 7.70
CA THR A 293 -3.62 27.02 8.88
C THR A 293 -2.15 27.34 8.57
N GLY A 294 -1.79 27.53 7.32
CA GLY A 294 -0.43 27.86 6.88
C GLY A 294 0.25 28.95 7.70
N PRO A 295 -0.40 30.11 8.00
CA PRO A 295 0.18 31.15 8.86
C PRO A 295 0.54 30.67 10.26
N VAL A 296 -0.26 29.75 10.85
CA VAL A 296 0.02 29.13 12.15
C VAL A 296 1.24 28.22 12.08
N LEU A 297 1.31 27.39 11.02
CA LEU A 297 2.44 26.46 10.79
C LEU A 297 3.74 27.24 10.60
N GLN A 298 3.71 28.33 9.81
CA GLN A 298 4.87 29.18 9.58
C GLN A 298 5.35 29.86 10.88
N ALA A 299 4.44 30.45 11.65
CA ALA A 299 4.77 31.13 12.90
C ALA A 299 5.42 30.17 13.90
N LEU A 300 4.78 29.04 14.20
CA LEU A 300 5.27 28.09 15.19
C LEU A 300 6.57 27.40 14.74
N SER A 301 6.66 26.99 13.45
CA SER A 301 7.88 26.34 12.96
C SER A 301 9.08 27.32 12.86
N ALA A 302 8.85 28.62 12.61
CA ALA A 302 9.90 29.63 12.66
C ALA A 302 10.47 29.82 14.08
N GLU A 303 9.66 29.56 15.10
CA GLU A 303 10.06 29.57 16.51
C GLU A 303 10.74 28.26 16.97
N GLY A 304 10.91 27.27 16.06
CA GLY A 304 11.53 25.98 16.34
C GLY A 304 10.58 24.96 16.96
N VAL A 305 9.27 25.20 16.95
CA VAL A 305 8.27 24.26 17.48
C VAL A 305 8.12 23.06 16.54
N GLU A 306 8.28 21.86 17.05
CA GLU A 306 8.01 20.62 16.32
C GLU A 306 6.51 20.42 16.16
N LEU A 307 6.05 20.32 14.90
CA LEU A 307 4.64 20.27 14.56
C LEU A 307 4.21 18.86 14.12
N ASN A 308 2.95 18.50 14.42
CA ASN A 308 2.23 17.40 13.82
C ASN A 308 0.99 17.96 13.11
N VAL A 309 1.08 18.16 11.79
CA VAL A 309 -0.04 18.70 11.02
C VAL A 309 -1.03 17.60 10.72
N THR A 310 -2.28 17.76 11.15
CA THR A 310 -3.28 16.69 11.20
C THR A 310 -4.52 16.99 10.33
N ALA A 311 -5.43 16.01 10.26
CA ALA A 311 -6.68 16.06 9.49
C ALA A 311 -6.48 16.21 7.97
N ILE A 312 -5.34 15.82 7.44
CA ILE A 312 -5.01 15.90 6.02
C ILE A 312 -5.68 14.77 5.25
N MET A 313 -6.36 15.11 4.13
CA MET A 313 -7.07 14.15 3.27
C MET A 313 -6.57 14.20 1.82
N THR A 314 -5.95 15.29 1.36
CA THR A 314 -5.61 15.49 -0.06
C THR A 314 -4.13 15.75 -0.27
N THR A 315 -3.61 15.37 -1.45
CA THR A 315 -2.24 15.68 -1.86
C THR A 315 -1.99 17.19 -2.00
N ALA A 316 -3.03 17.96 -2.33
CA ALA A 316 -2.96 19.43 -2.37
C ALA A 316 -2.69 20.02 -0.98
N GLN A 317 -3.36 19.48 0.06
CA GLN A 317 -3.10 19.89 1.44
C GLN A 317 -1.67 19.52 1.86
N VAL A 318 -1.17 18.33 1.50
CA VAL A 318 0.23 17.93 1.80
C VAL A 318 1.22 18.89 1.15
N ARG A 319 0.97 19.35 -0.09
CA ARG A 319 1.82 20.33 -0.79
C ARG A 319 1.85 21.66 -0.04
N ALA A 320 0.68 22.20 0.28
CA ALA A 320 0.56 23.46 1.01
C ALA A 320 1.24 23.40 2.38
N VAL A 321 1.07 22.28 3.11
CA VAL A 321 1.75 22.04 4.40
C VAL A 321 3.27 21.97 4.21
N ALA A 322 3.77 21.25 3.21
CA ALA A 322 5.19 21.14 2.93
C ALA A 322 5.83 22.51 2.61
N GLU A 323 5.09 23.40 1.95
CA GLU A 323 5.54 24.77 1.68
C GLU A 323 5.55 25.65 2.92
N ALA A 324 4.60 25.46 3.84
CA ALA A 324 4.46 26.26 5.06
C ALA A 324 5.45 25.85 6.18
N LEU A 325 5.89 24.59 6.22
CA LEU A 325 6.80 24.09 7.25
C LEU A 325 8.24 24.59 7.07
N SER A 326 8.92 24.86 8.18
CA SER A 326 10.36 25.13 8.18
C SER A 326 11.17 23.97 7.60
N PRO A 327 12.16 24.20 6.73
CA PRO A 327 13.00 23.13 6.21
C PRO A 327 13.97 22.53 7.24
N THR A 328 14.18 23.20 8.36
CA THR A 328 15.19 22.83 9.38
C THR A 328 14.60 22.24 10.65
N VAL A 329 13.31 22.46 10.92
CA VAL A 329 12.61 21.96 12.11
C VAL A 329 11.91 20.64 11.77
N PRO A 330 12.04 19.61 12.63
CA PRO A 330 11.30 18.36 12.44
C PRO A 330 9.80 18.60 12.46
N ALA A 331 9.08 17.84 11.62
CA ALA A 331 7.61 17.89 11.61
C ALA A 331 7.03 16.54 11.20
N ILE A 332 5.79 16.30 11.63
CA ILE A 332 4.98 15.15 11.23
C ILE A 332 3.83 15.65 10.35
N VAL A 333 3.60 14.97 9.24
CA VAL A 333 2.49 15.25 8.31
C VAL A 333 1.54 14.06 8.36
N SER A 334 0.44 14.22 9.09
CA SER A 334 -0.52 13.15 9.41
C SER A 334 -1.64 13.10 8.38
N VAL A 335 -1.53 12.17 7.43
CA VAL A 335 -2.57 11.91 6.42
C VAL A 335 -3.55 10.85 6.93
N PHE A 336 -4.84 11.17 6.87
CA PHE A 336 -5.90 10.30 7.39
C PHE A 336 -6.28 9.21 6.38
N ALA A 337 -5.30 8.36 6.07
CA ALA A 337 -5.43 7.28 5.09
C ALA A 337 -6.62 6.35 5.34
N GLY A 338 -6.91 6.03 6.61
CA GLY A 338 -8.09 5.22 6.94
C GLY A 338 -9.40 5.93 6.63
N ARG A 339 -9.49 7.26 6.80
CA ARG A 339 -10.70 8.00 6.39
C ARG A 339 -10.83 8.11 4.88
N ILE A 340 -9.73 8.18 4.15
CA ILE A 340 -9.73 8.06 2.68
C ILE A 340 -10.28 6.69 2.28
N ALA A 341 -9.84 5.62 2.94
CA ALA A 341 -10.35 4.26 2.70
C ALA A 341 -11.85 4.12 3.01
N ASP A 342 -12.36 4.82 4.03
CA ASP A 342 -13.81 4.85 4.35
C ASP A 342 -14.67 5.40 3.20
N THR A 343 -14.08 6.17 2.27
CA THR A 343 -14.78 6.65 1.06
C THR A 343 -14.72 5.67 -0.13
N GLY A 344 -14.16 4.48 0.06
CA GLY A 344 -13.97 3.48 -1.00
C GLY A 344 -12.74 3.70 -1.88
N VAL A 345 -11.86 4.62 -1.51
CA VAL A 345 -10.62 4.93 -2.25
C VAL A 345 -9.44 4.19 -1.61
N ASP A 346 -8.67 3.44 -2.42
CA ASP A 346 -7.42 2.83 -1.95
C ASP A 346 -6.43 3.93 -1.52
N PRO A 347 -6.04 3.97 -0.23
CA PRO A 347 -5.15 5.00 0.28
C PRO A 347 -3.68 4.80 -0.13
N VAL A 348 -3.28 3.59 -0.54
CA VAL A 348 -1.87 3.27 -0.85
C VAL A 348 -1.29 4.16 -1.95
N PRO A 349 -1.91 4.31 -3.14
CA PRO A 349 -1.42 5.21 -4.18
C PRO A 349 -1.35 6.66 -3.73
N HIS A 350 -2.34 7.08 -2.93
CA HIS A 350 -2.42 8.43 -2.38
C HIS A 350 -1.25 8.70 -1.41
N MET A 351 -0.98 7.78 -0.49
CA MET A 351 0.13 7.87 0.45
C MET A 351 1.49 7.85 -0.25
N CYS A 352 1.64 7.07 -1.32
CA CYS A 352 2.84 7.10 -2.18
C CYS A 352 3.09 8.49 -2.78
N GLU A 353 2.04 9.16 -3.25
CA GLU A 353 2.17 10.51 -3.79
C GLU A 353 2.49 11.53 -2.69
N CYS A 354 1.86 11.43 -1.52
CA CYS A 354 2.19 12.26 -0.35
C CYS A 354 3.67 12.14 0.04
N LYS A 355 4.22 10.91 0.02
CA LYS A 355 5.64 10.69 0.28
C LYS A 355 6.54 11.37 -0.73
N LYS A 356 6.20 11.32 -2.03
CA LYS A 356 6.98 12.01 -3.07
C LYS A 356 6.98 13.52 -2.88
N ILE A 357 5.84 14.09 -2.51
CA ILE A 357 5.72 15.53 -2.21
C ILE A 357 6.66 15.90 -1.06
N LEU A 358 6.67 15.11 0.01
CA LEU A 358 7.48 15.36 1.19
C LEU A 358 8.98 15.08 1.00
N ALA A 359 9.39 14.44 -0.10
CA ALA A 359 10.81 14.24 -0.40
C ALA A 359 11.61 15.55 -0.50
N ALA A 360 10.93 16.67 -0.83
CA ALA A 360 11.54 18.02 -0.82
C ALA A 360 11.69 18.60 0.61
N ARG A 361 11.22 17.93 1.63
CA ARG A 361 11.24 18.34 3.04
C ARG A 361 11.78 17.21 3.92
N PRO A 362 13.09 16.92 3.91
CA PRO A 362 13.67 15.74 4.54
C PRO A 362 13.52 15.69 6.08
N ARG A 363 13.13 16.83 6.71
CA ARG A 363 12.80 16.90 8.13
C ARG A 363 11.34 16.63 8.44
N ALA A 364 10.48 16.47 7.42
CA ALA A 364 9.06 16.17 7.59
C ALA A 364 8.80 14.67 7.40
N GLU A 365 8.26 14.03 8.41
CA GLU A 365 7.90 12.60 8.40
C GLU A 365 6.42 12.41 8.03
N LEU A 366 6.16 11.57 7.02
CA LEU A 366 4.80 11.17 6.66
C LEU A 366 4.25 10.19 7.71
N LEU A 367 3.06 10.48 8.24
CA LEU A 367 2.35 9.59 9.15
C LEU A 367 1.05 9.11 8.52
N TRP A 368 0.84 7.79 8.55
CA TRP A 368 -0.42 7.13 8.23
C TRP A 368 -1.34 7.19 9.45
N ALA A 369 -2.39 7.99 9.40
CA ALA A 369 -3.35 8.14 10.49
C ALA A 369 -4.65 7.36 10.26
N SER A 370 -5.33 7.03 11.35
CA SER A 370 -6.62 6.35 11.35
C SER A 370 -6.64 5.00 10.61
N PRO A 371 -5.69 4.10 10.79
CA PRO A 371 -5.74 2.78 10.15
C PRO A 371 -7.01 2.03 10.55
N ARG A 372 -7.49 1.14 9.68
CA ARG A 372 -8.73 0.37 9.88
C ARG A 372 -8.48 -1.09 10.24
N GLU A 373 -7.35 -1.61 9.81
CA GLU A 373 -6.97 -3.02 10.01
C GLU A 373 -5.46 -3.19 10.14
N LEU A 374 -5.05 -4.35 10.68
CA LEU A 374 -3.64 -4.67 10.88
C LEU A 374 -2.82 -4.59 9.58
N LEU A 375 -3.43 -4.95 8.45
CA LEU A 375 -2.76 -4.91 7.13
C LEU A 375 -2.23 -3.51 6.80
N ASN A 376 -2.86 -2.44 7.30
CA ASN A 376 -2.39 -1.07 7.06
C ASN A 376 -0.99 -0.79 7.60
N ILE A 377 -0.53 -1.51 8.65
CA ILE A 377 0.85 -1.41 9.15
C ILE A 377 1.84 -1.89 8.09
N PHE A 378 1.54 -3.02 7.45
CA PHE A 378 2.38 -3.57 6.38
C PHE A 378 2.30 -2.75 5.10
N GLN A 379 1.13 -2.18 4.78
CA GLN A 379 0.97 -1.25 3.66
C GLN A 379 1.80 0.01 3.87
N ALA A 380 1.75 0.60 5.08
CA ALA A 380 2.55 1.76 5.45
C ALA A 380 4.06 1.46 5.34
N ASP A 381 4.50 0.30 5.84
CA ASP A 381 5.89 -0.13 5.73
C ASP A 381 6.33 -0.32 4.27
N ALA A 382 5.52 -1.02 3.49
CA ALA A 382 5.81 -1.33 2.08
C ALA A 382 6.00 -0.07 1.21
N ILE A 383 5.20 0.98 1.45
CA ILE A 383 5.37 2.27 0.75
C ILE A 383 6.49 3.13 1.33
N GLY A 384 7.13 2.67 2.41
CA GLY A 384 8.15 3.40 3.15
C GLY A 384 7.59 4.65 3.84
N CYS A 385 6.34 4.60 4.32
CA CYS A 385 5.81 5.60 5.23
C CYS A 385 6.68 5.64 6.50
N HIS A 386 6.88 6.81 7.08
CA HIS A 386 7.80 6.95 8.21
C HIS A 386 7.16 6.48 9.52
N ILE A 387 5.87 6.80 9.71
CA ILE A 387 5.14 6.56 10.95
C ILE A 387 3.73 6.03 10.60
N ILE A 388 3.22 5.12 11.43
CA ILE A 388 1.79 4.79 11.49
C ILE A 388 1.32 4.90 12.94
N THR A 389 0.16 5.54 13.19
CA THR A 389 -0.41 5.60 14.54
C THR A 389 -1.60 4.67 14.66
N CYS A 390 -1.55 3.76 15.64
CA CYS A 390 -2.49 2.67 15.83
C CYS A 390 -3.07 2.67 17.25
N THR A 391 -4.32 2.25 17.40
CA THR A 391 -4.92 1.99 18.71
C THR A 391 -4.32 0.73 19.35
N ASN A 392 -4.40 0.63 20.67
CA ASN A 392 -3.81 -0.48 21.43
C ASN A 392 -4.36 -1.85 21.01
N ASP A 393 -5.65 -1.93 20.67
CA ASP A 393 -6.28 -3.15 20.17
C ASP A 393 -5.76 -3.57 18.80
N MET A 394 -5.41 -2.61 17.96
CA MET A 394 -4.76 -2.91 16.66
C MET A 394 -3.32 -3.40 16.86
N ILE A 395 -2.56 -2.76 17.75
CA ILE A 395 -1.19 -3.17 18.08
C ILE A 395 -1.18 -4.60 18.67
N ALA A 396 -2.15 -4.93 19.51
CA ALA A 396 -2.28 -6.28 20.07
C ALA A 396 -2.45 -7.37 18.98
N LYS A 397 -3.08 -7.04 17.84
CA LYS A 397 -3.24 -7.96 16.70
C LYS A 397 -1.95 -8.28 15.98
N LEU A 398 -0.83 -7.60 16.25
CA LEU A 398 0.48 -7.98 15.71
C LEU A 398 0.87 -9.41 16.10
N SER A 399 0.35 -9.93 17.20
CA SER A 399 0.54 -11.34 17.61
C SER A 399 -0.13 -12.36 16.69
N LEU A 400 -1.05 -11.92 15.81
CA LEU A 400 -1.73 -12.78 14.84
C LEU A 400 -0.98 -12.90 13.51
N VAL A 401 0.06 -12.10 13.32
CA VAL A 401 0.84 -12.12 12.07
C VAL A 401 1.49 -13.49 11.89
N GLY A 402 1.28 -14.07 10.72
CA GLY A 402 1.81 -15.41 10.43
C GLY A 402 0.96 -16.58 10.95
N LYS A 403 -0.20 -16.30 11.56
CA LYS A 403 -1.08 -17.35 12.03
C LYS A 403 -1.61 -18.21 10.87
N ASP A 404 -1.63 -19.52 11.05
CA ASP A 404 -2.21 -20.46 10.10
C ASP A 404 -3.72 -20.20 9.97
N LEU A 405 -4.22 -20.07 8.73
CA LEU A 405 -5.61 -19.71 8.49
C LEU A 405 -6.61 -20.85 8.82
N ASP A 406 -6.21 -22.10 8.66
CA ASP A 406 -7.06 -23.26 9.00
C ASP A 406 -7.19 -23.36 10.52
N GLU A 407 -6.10 -23.15 11.24
CA GLU A 407 -6.13 -23.07 12.70
C GLU A 407 -6.97 -21.88 13.16
N TYR A 408 -6.79 -20.71 12.58
CA TYR A 408 -7.54 -19.51 12.94
C TYR A 408 -9.04 -19.66 12.65
N SER A 409 -9.40 -20.30 11.53
CA SER A 409 -10.78 -20.68 11.22
C SER A 409 -11.38 -21.56 12.28
N ARG A 410 -10.68 -22.63 12.68
CA ARG A 410 -11.12 -23.55 13.73
C ARG A 410 -11.33 -22.85 15.08
N GLU A 411 -10.41 -21.96 15.49
CA GLU A 411 -10.55 -21.18 16.71
C GLU A 411 -11.76 -20.23 16.66
N THR A 412 -12.02 -19.65 15.49
CA THR A 412 -13.21 -18.79 15.27
C THR A 412 -14.49 -19.58 15.47
N VAL A 413 -14.58 -20.79 14.91
CA VAL A 413 -15.73 -21.70 15.12
C VAL A 413 -15.88 -22.06 16.60
N GLN A 414 -14.78 -22.37 17.28
CA GLN A 414 -14.80 -22.66 18.71
C GLN A 414 -15.27 -21.45 19.55
N MET A 415 -14.87 -20.23 19.17
CA MET A 415 -15.34 -19.01 19.80
C MET A 415 -16.85 -18.85 19.64
N PHE A 416 -17.37 -18.96 18.41
CA PHE A 416 -18.82 -18.88 18.15
C PHE A 416 -19.60 -19.93 18.92
N HIS A 417 -19.10 -21.15 19.02
CA HIS A 417 -19.76 -22.22 19.81
C HIS A 417 -19.82 -21.87 21.29
N ARG A 418 -18.71 -21.40 21.88
CA ARG A 418 -18.67 -20.96 23.29
C ARG A 418 -19.67 -19.82 23.56
N ASP A 419 -19.70 -18.84 22.65
CA ASP A 419 -20.61 -17.67 22.79
C ASP A 419 -22.08 -18.09 22.69
N ALA A 420 -22.42 -19.00 21.77
CA ALA A 420 -23.75 -19.56 21.62
C ALA A 420 -24.20 -20.33 22.90
N VAL A 421 -23.29 -21.14 23.45
CA VAL A 421 -23.54 -21.86 24.71
C VAL A 421 -23.72 -20.87 25.87
N ALA A 422 -22.85 -19.88 25.99
CA ALA A 422 -22.94 -18.88 27.05
C ALA A 422 -24.21 -18.03 26.97
N SER A 423 -24.72 -17.78 25.76
CA SER A 423 -25.95 -17.04 25.50
C SER A 423 -27.21 -17.88 25.66
N ALA A 424 -27.08 -19.19 25.93
CA ALA A 424 -28.17 -20.14 26.03
C ALA A 424 -29.11 -20.14 24.80
N PHE A 425 -28.57 -19.81 23.61
CA PHE A 425 -29.35 -19.85 22.36
C PHE A 425 -29.75 -21.28 22.02
N SER A 426 -31.04 -21.49 21.71
CA SER A 426 -31.57 -22.77 21.27
C SER A 426 -32.42 -22.58 20.01
N ILE A 427 -32.25 -23.49 19.05
CA ILE A 427 -33.11 -23.62 17.89
C ILE A 427 -33.91 -24.90 18.03
N ASN A 428 -35.22 -24.81 18.04
CA ASN A 428 -36.07 -25.99 18.07
C ASN A 428 -36.46 -26.42 16.63
N PRO A 429 -35.82 -27.46 16.07
CA PRO A 429 -36.09 -27.90 14.69
C PRO A 429 -37.57 -28.35 14.48
N ALA A 430 -38.21 -28.82 15.52
CA ALA A 430 -39.59 -29.33 15.45
C ALA A 430 -40.64 -28.21 15.17
N LYS A 431 -40.32 -26.94 15.39
CA LYS A 431 -41.21 -25.79 15.07
C LYS A 431 -41.28 -25.42 13.60
N HIS A 432 -40.40 -25.97 12.77
CA HIS A 432 -40.24 -25.66 11.34
C HIS A 432 -40.44 -26.87 10.42
N ALA A 433 -40.79 -28.03 10.96
CA ALA A 433 -41.13 -29.25 10.22
C ALA A 433 -42.66 -29.32 10.08
N ALA A 434 -43.25 -28.39 9.28
CA ALA A 434 -44.66 -28.46 8.83
C ALA A 434 -44.75 -28.02 7.35
#